data_8e8e4b5ff7ca1cecc02c686d4ad6c808
#
_entry.id   8e8e4b5ff7ca1cecc02c686d4ad6c808
#
_cell.length_a   1.000
_cell.length_b   1.000
_cell.length_c   1.000
_cell.angle_alpha   90.00
_cell.angle_beta   90.00
_cell.angle_gamma   90.00
#
_symmetry.space_group_name_H-M   'P 1'
#
loop_
_entity.id
_entity.type
_entity.pdbx_description
1 polymer ?
#
loop_
_entity_poly.entity_id
_entity_poly.type
_entity_poly.pdbx_seq_one_letter_code
_entity_poly.pdbx_strand_id
1 'polypeptide(L)'
;LAGGYFLGFASMQIPLGYLLDKHGPKKIVSSFLLIAIFGTTAFSLAQSFSGLLISRILIGVGVSACLMGPLTGYRIWFADQYQQRANSWMLMIASTGFVFSTLPVQILLPIIGWRWIFGGITILIFLVIILTLFFIPSWKKEENTNEKNIGSLTDVWKNDFFRSTIPLGLFNYGGIMAVQTLWAGPWMIRVAGYDPLESATGLFWINVTMLIAFFVWGYILPKISNLGIGTMKLMKFGLPISYLSLLIIIISGENAGAIHFIIYIFTSIVLSLTQPAVAMRFSTSLAGKSLTSFNLLIFLCTFF
;
A
#
# COMPACT_ATOMS: atom_id res chain seq x y z
N LEU A 1 -7.49 -12.97 11.32
CA LEU A 1 -8.23 -11.74 10.99
C LEU A 1 -7.49 -10.84 10.01
N ALA A 2 -6.15 -10.70 10.13
CA ALA A 2 -5.35 -9.88 9.20
C ALA A 2 -5.44 -10.39 7.74
N GLY A 3 -5.34 -11.72 7.52
CA GLY A 3 -5.47 -12.34 6.20
C GLY A 3 -6.79 -12.02 5.51
N GLY A 4 -7.92 -11.93 6.26
CA GLY A 4 -9.21 -11.55 5.69
C GLY A 4 -9.20 -10.17 5.01
N TYR A 5 -8.52 -9.20 5.60
CA TYR A 5 -8.34 -7.87 5.00
C TYR A 5 -7.56 -7.95 3.67
N PHE A 6 -6.43 -8.65 3.66
CA PHE A 6 -5.61 -8.79 2.46
C PHE A 6 -6.32 -9.57 1.35
N LEU A 7 -7.09 -10.60 1.72
CA LEU A 7 -7.93 -11.36 0.77
C LEU A 7 -8.98 -10.45 0.11
N GLY A 8 -9.72 -9.67 0.91
CA GLY A 8 -10.71 -8.72 0.40
C GLY A 8 -10.06 -7.67 -0.53
N PHE A 9 -8.92 -7.12 -0.12
CA PHE A 9 -8.18 -6.15 -0.91
C PHE A 9 -7.68 -6.73 -2.25
N ALA A 10 -7.05 -7.91 -2.22
CA ALA A 10 -6.49 -8.58 -3.39
C ALA A 10 -7.57 -8.98 -4.41
N SER A 11 -8.73 -9.49 -3.94
CA SER A 11 -9.82 -9.94 -4.80
C SER A 11 -10.38 -8.82 -5.70
N MET A 12 -10.28 -7.57 -5.25
CA MET A 12 -10.81 -6.43 -5.99
C MET A 12 -9.79 -5.79 -6.96
N GLN A 13 -8.52 -6.17 -6.93
CA GLN A 13 -7.50 -5.50 -7.76
C GLN A 13 -7.82 -5.56 -9.26
N ILE A 14 -8.21 -6.72 -9.78
CA ILE A 14 -8.51 -6.88 -11.22
C ILE A 14 -9.82 -6.17 -11.60
N PRO A 15 -10.97 -6.39 -10.92
CA PRO A 15 -12.21 -5.68 -11.21
C PRO A 15 -12.07 -4.16 -11.07
N LEU A 16 -11.29 -3.70 -10.10
CA LEU A 16 -11.09 -2.29 -9.80
C LEU A 16 -10.47 -1.52 -10.97
N GLY A 17 -9.48 -2.09 -11.66
CA GLY A 17 -8.88 -1.47 -12.83
C GLY A 17 -9.93 -1.15 -13.90
N TYR A 18 -10.79 -2.11 -14.22
CA TYR A 18 -11.88 -1.92 -15.18
C TYR A 18 -12.89 -0.86 -14.72
N LEU A 19 -13.26 -0.90 -13.45
CA LEU A 19 -14.22 0.06 -12.87
C LEU A 19 -13.69 1.50 -12.88
N LEU A 20 -12.42 1.69 -12.56
CA LEU A 20 -11.75 3.01 -12.59
C LEU A 20 -11.70 3.57 -14.02
N ASP A 21 -11.36 2.73 -15.01
CA ASP A 21 -11.31 3.12 -16.41
C ASP A 21 -12.71 3.47 -16.97
N LYS A 22 -13.75 2.80 -16.47
CA LYS A 22 -15.12 3.00 -16.95
C LYS A 22 -15.84 4.17 -16.27
N HIS A 23 -15.69 4.32 -14.96
CA HIS A 23 -16.50 5.23 -14.15
C HIS A 23 -15.72 6.40 -13.53
N GLY A 24 -14.39 6.37 -13.64
CA GLY A 24 -13.48 7.36 -13.10
C GLY A 24 -13.24 7.26 -11.58
N PRO A 25 -12.15 7.87 -11.10
CA PRO A 25 -11.67 7.70 -9.74
C PRO A 25 -12.64 8.24 -8.69
N LYS A 26 -13.27 9.40 -8.91
CA LYS A 26 -14.20 10.02 -7.93
C LYS A 26 -15.34 9.08 -7.53
N LYS A 27 -16.07 8.52 -8.51
CA LYS A 27 -17.21 7.64 -8.24
C LYS A 27 -16.77 6.33 -7.59
N ILE A 28 -15.73 5.71 -8.12
CA ILE A 28 -15.28 4.40 -7.66
C ILE A 28 -14.70 4.48 -6.25
N VAL A 29 -13.81 5.44 -5.96
CA VAL A 29 -13.26 5.62 -4.61
C VAL A 29 -14.39 5.87 -3.60
N SER A 30 -15.33 6.76 -3.90
CA SER A 30 -16.45 7.04 -2.98
C SER A 30 -17.34 5.82 -2.76
N SER A 31 -17.68 5.07 -3.81
CA SER A 31 -18.50 3.85 -3.68
C SER A 31 -17.80 2.76 -2.87
N PHE A 32 -16.51 2.56 -3.08
CA PHE A 32 -15.72 1.59 -2.33
C PHE A 32 -15.54 2.00 -0.87
N LEU A 33 -15.31 3.28 -0.60
CA LEU A 33 -15.25 3.80 0.77
C LEU A 33 -16.58 3.62 1.53
N LEU A 34 -17.75 3.64 0.85
CA LEU A 34 -19.02 3.26 1.48
C LEU A 34 -18.99 1.81 1.96
N ILE A 35 -18.44 0.88 1.16
CA ILE A 35 -18.25 -0.51 1.60
C ILE A 35 -17.32 -0.57 2.82
N ALA A 36 -16.26 0.25 2.86
CA ALA A 36 -15.37 0.34 4.01
C ALA A 36 -16.10 0.84 5.27
N ILE A 37 -17.00 1.83 5.15
CA ILE A 37 -17.86 2.28 6.26
C ILE A 37 -18.69 1.13 6.81
N PHE A 38 -19.39 0.38 5.95
CA PHE A 38 -20.15 -0.79 6.39
C PHE A 38 -19.24 -1.81 7.08
N GLY A 39 -18.05 -2.08 6.51
CA GLY A 39 -17.08 -3.00 7.08
C GLY A 39 -16.55 -2.56 8.44
N THR A 40 -16.17 -1.29 8.62
CA THR A 40 -15.66 -0.77 9.90
C THR A 40 -16.74 -0.69 10.97
N THR A 41 -17.96 -0.33 10.59
CA THR A 41 -19.12 -0.35 11.50
C THR A 41 -19.46 -1.77 11.92
N ALA A 42 -19.54 -2.73 10.98
CA ALA A 42 -19.79 -4.12 11.28
C ALA A 42 -18.68 -4.70 12.17
N PHE A 43 -17.41 -4.30 11.96
CA PHE A 43 -16.30 -4.74 12.79
C PHE A 43 -16.45 -4.25 14.24
N SER A 44 -16.81 -2.97 14.43
CA SER A 44 -16.99 -2.39 15.77
C SER A 44 -18.13 -3.05 16.56
N LEU A 45 -19.17 -3.55 15.86
CA LEU A 45 -20.35 -4.19 16.45
C LEU A 45 -20.22 -5.72 16.57
N ALA A 46 -19.24 -6.32 15.92
CA ALA A 46 -19.11 -7.77 15.86
C ALA A 46 -18.84 -8.40 17.23
N GLN A 47 -19.56 -9.52 17.50
CA GLN A 47 -19.46 -10.31 18.74
C GLN A 47 -18.90 -11.72 18.47
N SER A 48 -18.73 -12.13 17.22
CA SER A 48 -18.23 -13.44 16.82
C SER A 48 -16.99 -13.34 15.95
N PHE A 49 -16.16 -14.39 15.93
CA PHE A 49 -14.98 -14.47 15.07
C PHE A 49 -15.35 -14.37 13.59
N SER A 50 -16.41 -15.04 13.16
CA SER A 50 -16.90 -14.97 11.77
C SER A 50 -17.37 -13.56 11.39
N GLY A 51 -18.06 -12.87 12.30
CA GLY A 51 -18.45 -11.47 12.11
C GLY A 51 -17.22 -10.55 11.94
N LEU A 52 -16.20 -10.71 12.78
CA LEU A 52 -14.94 -9.98 12.67
C LEU A 52 -14.22 -10.29 11.35
N LEU A 53 -14.18 -11.56 10.92
CA LEU A 53 -13.51 -11.96 9.68
C LEU A 53 -14.21 -11.39 8.45
N ILE A 54 -15.53 -11.51 8.36
CA ILE A 54 -16.32 -10.94 7.25
C ILE A 54 -16.16 -9.42 7.20
N SER A 55 -16.21 -8.75 8.35
CA SER A 55 -15.99 -7.31 8.43
C SER A 55 -14.61 -6.91 7.93
N ARG A 56 -13.55 -7.68 8.24
CA ARG A 56 -12.19 -7.45 7.72
C ARG A 56 -12.12 -7.61 6.19
N ILE A 57 -12.82 -8.60 5.63
CA ILE A 57 -12.91 -8.77 4.18
C ILE A 57 -13.60 -7.55 3.56
N LEU A 58 -14.72 -7.09 4.12
CA LEU A 58 -15.43 -5.91 3.64
C LEU A 58 -14.58 -4.63 3.73
N ILE A 59 -13.82 -4.44 4.81
CA ILE A 59 -12.87 -3.32 4.93
C ILE A 59 -11.83 -3.42 3.82
N GLY A 60 -11.24 -4.61 3.60
CA GLY A 60 -10.26 -4.84 2.54
C GLY A 60 -10.78 -4.50 1.15
N VAL A 61 -12.00 -4.97 0.82
CA VAL A 61 -12.70 -4.61 -0.42
C VAL A 61 -12.87 -3.09 -0.50
N GLY A 62 -13.40 -2.46 0.54
CA GLY A 62 -13.74 -1.04 0.54
C GLY A 62 -12.54 -0.11 0.38
N VAL A 63 -11.37 -0.44 0.97
CA VAL A 63 -10.17 0.40 0.85
C VAL A 63 -9.30 0.05 -0.36
N SER A 64 -9.62 -1.00 -1.12
CA SER A 64 -8.83 -1.42 -2.29
C SER A 64 -8.70 -0.32 -3.35
N ALA A 65 -9.69 0.57 -3.48
CA ALA A 65 -9.67 1.69 -4.41
C ALA A 65 -8.78 2.87 -3.97
N CYS A 66 -8.38 2.93 -2.69
CA CYS A 66 -7.68 4.10 -2.13
C CYS A 66 -6.25 4.28 -2.67
N LEU A 67 -5.63 3.23 -3.20
CA LEU A 67 -4.32 3.33 -3.85
C LEU A 67 -4.45 3.59 -5.35
N MET A 68 -5.27 2.81 -6.04
CA MET A 68 -5.38 2.87 -7.50
C MET A 68 -6.22 4.06 -7.99
N GLY A 69 -7.20 4.50 -7.21
CA GLY A 69 -8.03 5.66 -7.53
C GLY A 69 -7.20 6.94 -7.69
N PRO A 70 -6.42 7.37 -6.69
CA PRO A 70 -5.54 8.52 -6.82
C PRO A 70 -4.52 8.40 -7.97
N LEU A 71 -3.88 7.23 -8.14
CA LEU A 71 -2.94 6.99 -9.24
C LEU A 71 -3.60 7.19 -10.61
N THR A 72 -4.83 6.70 -10.78
CA THR A 72 -5.61 6.94 -12.00
C THR A 72 -5.95 8.43 -12.15
N GLY A 73 -6.33 9.10 -11.05
CA GLY A 73 -6.63 10.53 -11.03
C GLY A 73 -5.43 11.39 -11.41
N TYR A 74 -4.23 11.09 -10.90
CA TYR A 74 -3.03 11.85 -11.19
C TYR A 74 -2.66 11.83 -12.68
N ARG A 75 -2.93 10.73 -13.36
CA ARG A 75 -2.70 10.60 -14.80
C ARG A 75 -3.68 11.46 -15.62
N ILE A 76 -4.86 11.73 -15.08
CA ILE A 76 -5.89 12.52 -15.74
C ILE A 76 -5.68 14.02 -15.47
N TRP A 77 -5.27 14.39 -14.23
CA TRP A 77 -5.28 15.79 -13.78
C TRP A 77 -3.90 16.46 -13.76
N PHE A 78 -2.81 15.67 -13.72
CA PHE A 78 -1.46 16.20 -13.62
C PHE A 78 -0.62 15.85 -14.85
N ALA A 79 0.18 16.82 -15.33
CA ALA A 79 1.21 16.56 -16.31
C ALA A 79 2.24 15.56 -15.78
N ASP A 80 2.86 14.78 -16.68
CA ASP A 80 3.74 13.64 -16.35
C ASP A 80 4.84 14.00 -15.35
N GLN A 81 5.41 15.20 -15.46
CA GLN A 81 6.44 15.70 -14.55
C GLN A 81 5.99 15.82 -13.09
N TYR A 82 4.70 16.01 -12.83
CA TYR A 82 4.14 16.15 -11.47
C TYR A 82 3.60 14.85 -10.90
N GLN A 83 3.31 13.85 -11.73
CA GLN A 83 2.70 12.58 -11.29
C GLN A 83 3.56 11.83 -10.27
N GLN A 84 4.88 11.76 -10.49
CA GLN A 84 5.80 11.11 -9.56
C GLN A 84 5.82 11.80 -8.19
N ARG A 85 5.79 13.14 -8.19
CA ARG A 85 5.76 13.93 -6.95
C ARG A 85 4.43 13.73 -6.21
N ALA A 86 3.31 13.75 -6.91
CA ALA A 86 1.99 13.49 -6.35
C ALA A 86 1.90 12.09 -5.74
N ASN A 87 2.46 11.07 -6.41
CA ASN A 87 2.54 9.71 -5.91
C ASN A 87 3.39 9.62 -4.63
N SER A 88 4.56 10.25 -4.59
CA SER A 88 5.41 10.27 -3.40
C SER A 88 4.71 10.93 -2.21
N TRP A 89 4.00 12.03 -2.43
CA TRP A 89 3.22 12.70 -1.38
C TRP A 89 2.03 11.86 -0.91
N MET A 90 1.38 11.13 -1.81
CA MET A 90 0.32 10.18 -1.45
C MET A 90 0.88 9.08 -0.52
N LEU A 91 2.02 8.49 -0.87
CA LEU A 91 2.66 7.45 -0.04
C LEU A 91 3.13 8.00 1.30
N MET A 92 3.64 9.24 1.33
CA MET A 92 3.99 9.92 2.58
C MET A 92 2.76 10.10 3.47
N ILE A 93 1.64 10.59 2.93
CA ILE A 93 0.38 10.75 3.68
C ILE A 93 -0.15 9.38 4.12
N ALA A 94 -0.12 8.36 3.27
CA ALA A 94 -0.51 7.00 3.63
C ALA A 94 0.32 6.46 4.80
N SER A 95 1.62 6.78 4.83
CA SER A 95 2.52 6.36 5.92
C SER A 95 2.15 6.98 7.28
N THR A 96 1.48 8.15 7.31
CA THR A 96 0.97 8.70 8.58
C THR A 96 -0.06 7.75 9.22
N GLY A 97 -0.87 7.06 8.41
CA GLY A 97 -1.80 6.04 8.91
C GLY A 97 -1.09 4.90 9.63
N PHE A 98 0.04 4.42 9.11
CA PHE A 98 0.87 3.42 9.78
C PHE A 98 1.43 3.94 11.11
N VAL A 99 1.93 5.19 11.15
CA VAL A 99 2.42 5.82 12.39
C VAL A 99 1.31 5.90 13.44
N PHE A 100 0.13 6.37 13.07
CA PHE A 100 -1.01 6.49 13.99
C PHE A 100 -1.57 5.15 14.45
N SER A 101 -1.46 4.09 13.64
CA SER A 101 -1.96 2.75 13.97
C SER A 101 -1.09 1.99 15.00
N THR A 102 0.05 2.51 15.41
CA THR A 102 0.99 1.87 16.35
C THR A 102 0.88 2.46 17.76
N LEU A 103 1.88 3.21 18.18
CA LEU A 103 1.94 3.76 19.55
C LEU A 103 0.70 4.58 19.93
N PRO A 104 0.15 5.50 19.10
CA PRO A 104 -1.05 6.23 19.47
C PRO A 104 -2.26 5.31 19.75
N VAL A 105 -2.46 4.28 18.90
CA VAL A 105 -3.54 3.30 19.12
C VAL A 105 -3.27 2.47 20.39
N GLN A 106 -2.02 2.08 20.65
CA GLN A 106 -1.67 1.33 21.87
C GLN A 106 -1.97 2.12 23.14
N ILE A 107 -1.76 3.43 23.14
CA ILE A 107 -2.08 4.32 24.27
C ILE A 107 -3.61 4.49 24.41
N LEU A 108 -4.33 4.63 23.31
CA LEU A 108 -5.78 4.83 23.32
C LEU A 108 -6.56 3.55 23.64
N LEU A 109 -6.01 2.39 23.30
CA LEU A 109 -6.69 1.10 23.43
C LEU A 109 -7.23 0.82 24.86
N PRO A 110 -6.47 1.01 25.95
CA PRO A 110 -6.97 0.80 27.31
C PRO A 110 -7.99 1.86 27.76
N ILE A 111 -8.02 3.05 27.13
CA ILE A 111 -8.88 4.17 27.52
C ILE A 111 -10.26 4.05 26.88
N ILE A 112 -10.33 3.85 25.57
CA ILE A 112 -11.58 3.87 24.80
C ILE A 112 -11.97 2.51 24.23
N GLY A 113 -11.04 1.55 24.21
CA GLY A 113 -11.26 0.22 23.64
C GLY A 113 -11.26 0.19 22.12
N TRP A 114 -10.99 -0.98 21.54
CA TRP A 114 -10.85 -1.15 20.09
C TRP A 114 -12.13 -0.86 19.29
N ARG A 115 -13.31 -1.08 19.89
CA ARG A 115 -14.59 -0.82 19.21
C ARG A 115 -14.78 0.65 18.88
N TRP A 116 -14.48 1.53 19.82
CA TRP A 116 -14.56 2.98 19.62
C TRP A 116 -13.48 3.51 18.68
N ILE A 117 -12.29 2.89 18.66
CA ILE A 117 -11.26 3.21 17.68
C ILE A 117 -11.80 2.94 16.26
N PHE A 118 -12.43 1.79 16.00
CA PHE A 118 -13.05 1.49 14.70
C PHE A 118 -14.23 2.41 14.40
N GLY A 119 -15.02 2.80 15.39
CA GLY A 119 -16.06 3.83 15.24
C GLY A 119 -15.48 5.17 14.79
N GLY A 120 -14.37 5.61 15.37
CA GLY A 120 -13.64 6.80 14.96
C GLY A 120 -13.12 6.71 13.51
N ILE A 121 -12.57 5.55 13.12
CA ILE A 121 -12.16 5.30 11.73
C ILE A 121 -13.36 5.41 10.78
N THR A 122 -14.52 4.91 11.16
CA THR A 122 -15.75 5.04 10.35
C THR A 122 -16.09 6.50 10.08
N ILE A 123 -16.03 7.37 11.10
CA ILE A 123 -16.27 8.79 10.96
C ILE A 123 -15.22 9.44 10.04
N LEU A 124 -13.94 9.09 10.20
CA LEU A 124 -12.88 9.60 9.32
C LEU A 124 -13.10 9.20 7.85
N ILE A 125 -13.48 7.95 7.58
CA ILE A 125 -13.80 7.49 6.22
C ILE A 125 -14.99 8.29 5.65
N PHE A 126 -16.01 8.54 6.44
CA PHE A 126 -17.16 9.36 6.03
C PHE A 126 -16.73 10.78 5.65
N LEU A 127 -15.88 11.43 6.45
CA LEU A 127 -15.30 12.72 6.12
C LEU A 127 -14.49 12.69 4.82
N VAL A 128 -13.69 11.65 4.60
CA VAL A 128 -12.93 11.47 3.34
C VAL A 128 -13.86 11.34 2.14
N ILE A 129 -15.01 10.66 2.26
CA ILE A 129 -16.01 10.60 1.18
C ILE A 129 -16.54 12.02 0.87
N ILE A 130 -16.91 12.77 1.89
CA ILE A 130 -17.38 14.14 1.72
C ILE A 130 -16.34 14.99 0.99
N LEU A 131 -15.09 14.98 1.48
CA LEU A 131 -13.99 15.71 0.84
C LEU A 131 -13.77 15.28 -0.62
N THR A 132 -13.83 13.97 -0.89
CA THR A 132 -13.71 13.42 -2.24
C THR A 132 -14.81 13.93 -3.16
N LEU A 133 -16.05 13.97 -2.68
CA LEU A 133 -17.19 14.43 -3.46
C LEU A 133 -17.14 15.96 -3.74
N PHE A 134 -16.61 16.73 -2.80
CA PHE A 134 -16.50 18.18 -2.96
C PHE A 134 -15.29 18.64 -3.77
N PHE A 135 -14.11 18.09 -3.48
CA PHE A 135 -12.85 18.60 -4.04
C PHE A 135 -12.39 17.91 -5.31
N ILE A 136 -12.76 16.63 -5.53
CA ILE A 136 -12.31 15.93 -6.72
C ILE A 136 -13.23 16.24 -7.90
N PRO A 137 -12.69 16.70 -9.04
CA PRO A 137 -13.50 16.98 -10.22
C PRO A 137 -14.13 15.72 -10.79
N SER A 138 -15.31 15.88 -11.38
CA SER A 138 -15.98 14.77 -12.09
C SER A 138 -15.20 14.46 -13.37
N TRP A 139 -14.90 13.19 -13.58
CA TRP A 139 -14.28 12.74 -14.82
C TRP A 139 -15.35 12.58 -15.92
N LYS A 140 -15.14 13.25 -17.04
CA LYS A 140 -15.89 13.01 -18.28
C LYS A 140 -14.98 12.18 -19.17
N LYS A 141 -15.43 10.98 -19.52
CA LYS A 141 -14.74 10.18 -20.55
C LYS A 141 -14.83 10.95 -21.85
N GLU A 142 -13.71 11.29 -22.47
CA GLU A 142 -13.71 11.78 -23.86
C GLU A 142 -14.14 10.64 -24.76
N GLU A 143 -15.26 10.80 -25.47
CA GLU A 143 -15.85 9.78 -26.35
C GLU A 143 -14.99 9.43 -27.58
N ASN A 144 -13.86 10.13 -27.77
CA ASN A 144 -13.05 10.06 -28.99
C ASN A 144 -11.81 9.16 -28.94
N THR A 145 -11.64 8.35 -27.92
CA THR A 145 -10.60 7.31 -28.02
C THR A 145 -11.15 6.12 -28.81
N ASN A 146 -10.67 5.99 -30.07
CA ASN A 146 -10.85 4.78 -30.85
C ASN A 146 -10.58 3.55 -29.96
N GLU A 147 -11.63 2.85 -29.55
CA GLU A 147 -11.59 1.68 -28.67
C GLU A 147 -10.87 0.47 -29.29
N LYS A 148 -10.26 0.64 -30.48
CA LYS A 148 -9.70 -0.45 -31.28
C LYS A 148 -8.40 -1.07 -30.75
N ASN A 149 -7.77 -0.55 -29.68
CA ASN A 149 -6.53 -1.13 -29.14
C ASN A 149 -6.43 -0.98 -27.60
N ILE A 150 -7.47 -1.32 -26.87
CA ILE A 150 -7.34 -1.51 -25.41
C ILE A 150 -6.67 -2.89 -25.23
N GLY A 151 -5.37 -2.91 -25.02
CA GLY A 151 -4.62 -4.13 -24.75
C GLY A 151 -5.27 -4.96 -23.62
N SER A 152 -5.20 -6.27 -23.73
CA SER A 152 -5.78 -7.22 -22.80
C SER A 152 -4.95 -7.33 -21.51
N LEU A 153 -5.58 -7.72 -20.40
CA LEU A 153 -4.87 -8.13 -19.19
C LEU A 153 -3.85 -9.26 -19.50
N THR A 154 -4.20 -10.14 -20.44
CA THR A 154 -3.33 -11.21 -20.91
C THR A 154 -2.02 -10.69 -21.51
N ASP A 155 -2.04 -9.53 -22.15
CA ASP A 155 -0.84 -8.92 -22.76
C ASP A 155 0.14 -8.45 -21.66
N VAL A 156 -0.38 -8.00 -20.53
CA VAL A 156 0.45 -7.67 -19.34
C VAL A 156 1.13 -8.92 -18.81
N TRP A 157 0.38 -10.00 -18.59
CA TRP A 157 0.90 -11.24 -18.01
C TRP A 157 1.82 -12.02 -18.95
N LYS A 158 1.71 -11.81 -20.25
CA LYS A 158 2.62 -12.38 -21.27
C LYS A 158 3.87 -11.55 -21.51
N ASN A 159 3.92 -10.31 -21.02
CA ASN A 159 5.05 -9.41 -21.23
C ASN A 159 6.27 -9.89 -20.43
N ASP A 160 7.41 -10.08 -21.08
CA ASP A 160 8.63 -10.60 -20.45
C ASP A 160 9.17 -9.69 -19.34
N PHE A 161 9.08 -8.36 -19.54
CA PHE A 161 9.46 -7.42 -18.48
C PHE A 161 8.57 -7.60 -17.24
N PHE A 162 7.24 -7.69 -17.41
CA PHE A 162 6.32 -7.91 -16.30
C PHE A 162 6.63 -9.22 -15.59
N ARG A 163 6.84 -10.30 -16.34
CA ARG A 163 7.21 -11.61 -15.79
C ARG A 163 8.51 -11.55 -14.98
N SER A 164 9.51 -10.81 -15.44
CA SER A 164 10.76 -10.62 -14.71
C SER A 164 10.59 -9.85 -13.40
N THR A 165 9.52 -9.05 -13.25
CA THR A 165 9.20 -8.31 -12.03
C THR A 165 8.33 -9.10 -11.04
N ILE A 166 7.75 -10.25 -11.42
CA ILE A 166 6.92 -11.09 -10.55
C ILE A 166 7.65 -11.46 -9.24
N PRO A 167 8.90 -11.98 -9.26
CA PRO A 167 9.61 -12.29 -8.02
C PRO A 167 9.82 -11.07 -7.13
N LEU A 168 10.04 -9.89 -7.70
CA LEU A 168 10.17 -8.64 -6.94
C LEU A 168 8.86 -8.26 -6.25
N GLY A 169 7.73 -8.41 -6.92
CA GLY A 169 6.42 -8.15 -6.35
C GLY A 169 6.07 -9.13 -5.23
N LEU A 170 6.24 -10.42 -5.48
CA LEU A 170 5.89 -11.47 -4.51
C LEU A 170 6.86 -11.47 -3.32
N PHE A 171 8.13 -11.76 -3.54
CA PHE A 171 9.04 -12.05 -2.43
C PHE A 171 9.64 -10.80 -1.78
N ASN A 172 9.74 -9.71 -2.51
CA ASN A 172 10.39 -8.52 -2.01
C ASN A 172 9.38 -7.52 -1.45
N TYR A 173 8.55 -6.94 -2.28
CA TYR A 173 7.61 -5.93 -1.82
C TYR A 173 6.51 -6.53 -0.93
N GLY A 174 5.97 -7.69 -1.30
CA GLY A 174 5.04 -8.45 -0.45
C GLY A 174 5.70 -8.89 0.86
N GLY A 175 6.96 -9.33 0.81
CA GLY A 175 7.75 -9.68 1.99
C GLY A 175 7.97 -8.51 2.93
N ILE A 176 8.31 -7.31 2.42
CA ILE A 176 8.41 -6.09 3.23
C ILE A 176 7.09 -5.79 3.94
N MET A 177 5.97 -5.84 3.21
CA MET A 177 4.64 -5.62 3.77
C MET A 177 4.31 -6.65 4.85
N ALA A 178 4.58 -7.92 4.61
CA ALA A 178 4.37 -8.99 5.59
C ALA A 178 5.23 -8.78 6.85
N VAL A 179 6.52 -8.52 6.69
CA VAL A 179 7.41 -8.27 7.84
C VAL A 179 6.93 -7.09 8.66
N GLN A 180 6.62 -5.97 8.01
CA GLN A 180 6.20 -4.75 8.69
C GLN A 180 4.84 -4.90 9.40
N THR A 181 3.86 -5.51 8.73
CA THR A 181 2.48 -5.52 9.24
C THR A 181 2.13 -6.73 10.10
N LEU A 182 2.79 -7.86 9.89
CA LEU A 182 2.43 -9.12 10.54
C LEU A 182 3.52 -9.68 11.47
N TRP A 183 4.80 -9.46 11.16
CA TRP A 183 5.89 -10.15 11.84
C TRP A 183 6.71 -9.29 12.78
N ALA A 184 6.96 -8.00 12.48
CA ALA A 184 7.84 -7.17 13.30
C ALA A 184 7.35 -7.02 14.75
N GLY A 185 6.05 -6.78 14.96
CA GLY A 185 5.47 -6.70 16.31
C GLY A 185 5.56 -8.01 17.09
N PRO A 186 5.03 -9.13 16.58
CA PRO A 186 5.17 -10.44 17.23
C PRO A 186 6.62 -10.87 17.46
N TRP A 187 7.55 -10.55 16.56
CA TRP A 187 8.98 -10.83 16.76
C TRP A 187 9.53 -10.06 17.97
N MET A 188 9.29 -8.76 18.02
CA MET A 188 9.77 -7.94 19.15
C MET A 188 9.24 -8.46 20.50
N ILE A 189 7.97 -8.90 20.55
CA ILE A 189 7.38 -9.41 21.80
C ILE A 189 7.86 -10.83 22.11
N ARG A 190 7.80 -11.76 21.13
CA ARG A 190 7.99 -13.19 21.41
C ARG A 190 9.43 -13.65 21.31
N VAL A 191 10.27 -12.97 20.54
CA VAL A 191 11.65 -13.33 20.28
C VAL A 191 12.59 -12.39 21.01
N ALA A 192 12.42 -11.08 20.83
CA ALA A 192 13.28 -10.08 21.49
C ALA A 192 12.86 -9.72 22.92
N GLY A 193 11.75 -10.26 23.43
CA GLY A 193 11.32 -10.08 24.82
C GLY A 193 10.76 -8.69 25.18
N TYR A 194 10.37 -7.88 24.19
CA TYR A 194 9.78 -6.56 24.41
C TYR A 194 8.41 -6.67 25.08
N ASP A 195 8.11 -5.71 25.94
CA ASP A 195 6.73 -5.53 26.38
C ASP A 195 5.83 -4.96 25.26
N PRO A 196 4.49 -5.00 25.40
CA PRO A 196 3.59 -4.49 24.36
C PRO A 196 3.80 -3.00 24.03
N LEU A 197 4.18 -2.17 25.00
CA LEU A 197 4.41 -0.74 24.79
C LEU A 197 5.74 -0.49 24.08
N GLU A 198 6.79 -1.22 24.47
CA GLU A 198 8.10 -1.20 23.80
C GLU A 198 7.98 -1.65 22.35
N SER A 199 7.23 -2.72 22.08
CA SER A 199 6.97 -3.20 20.72
C SER A 199 6.20 -2.15 19.89
N ALA A 200 5.16 -1.54 20.46
CA ALA A 200 4.40 -0.47 19.78
C ALA A 200 5.27 0.75 19.50
N THR A 201 6.18 1.10 20.41
CA THR A 201 7.17 2.18 20.24
C THR A 201 8.17 1.83 19.14
N GLY A 202 8.63 0.59 19.08
CA GLY A 202 9.47 0.08 17.99
C GLY A 202 8.79 0.19 16.64
N LEU A 203 7.54 -0.28 16.53
CA LEU A 203 6.72 -0.17 15.32
C LEU A 203 6.47 1.28 14.91
N PHE A 204 6.26 2.17 15.89
CA PHE A 204 6.12 3.60 15.64
C PHE A 204 7.35 4.16 14.94
N TRP A 205 8.56 3.91 15.46
CA TRP A 205 9.80 4.39 14.85
C TRP A 205 10.10 3.76 13.49
N ILE A 206 9.76 2.49 13.28
CA ILE A 206 9.82 1.83 11.97
C ILE A 206 8.96 2.59 10.97
N ASN A 207 7.73 2.94 11.33
CA ASN A 207 6.79 3.63 10.44
C ASN A 207 7.17 5.12 10.23
N VAL A 208 7.69 5.80 11.23
CA VAL A 208 8.27 7.14 11.11
C VAL A 208 9.46 7.13 10.14
N THR A 209 10.33 6.12 10.24
CA THR A 209 11.44 5.95 9.29
C THR A 209 10.96 5.76 7.88
N MET A 210 9.91 4.96 7.68
CA MET A 210 9.30 4.75 6.37
C MET A 210 8.72 6.07 5.79
N LEU A 211 8.04 6.86 6.62
CA LEU A 211 7.51 8.16 6.24
C LEU A 211 8.62 9.11 5.79
N ILE A 212 9.67 9.24 6.61
CA ILE A 212 10.85 10.08 6.31
C ILE A 212 11.52 9.58 5.02
N ALA A 213 11.70 8.29 4.87
CA ALA A 213 12.34 7.72 3.69
C ALA A 213 11.53 7.97 2.41
N PHE A 214 10.21 7.87 2.42
CA PHE A 214 9.37 8.24 1.28
C PHE A 214 9.46 9.73 0.95
N PHE A 215 9.51 10.59 1.96
CA PHE A 215 9.71 12.03 1.77
C PHE A 215 11.07 12.31 1.11
N VAL A 216 12.14 11.73 1.65
CA VAL A 216 13.52 11.88 1.15
C VAL A 216 13.64 11.33 -0.28
N TRP A 217 13.08 10.15 -0.56
CA TRP A 217 13.08 9.56 -1.90
C TRP A 217 12.31 10.44 -2.89
N GLY A 218 11.16 10.98 -2.53
CA GLY A 218 10.40 11.90 -3.40
C GLY A 218 11.20 13.14 -3.80
N TYR A 219 12.13 13.59 -2.95
CA TYR A 219 13.01 14.74 -3.23
C TYR A 219 14.28 14.37 -3.99
N ILE A 220 14.88 13.22 -3.69
CA ILE A 220 16.18 12.79 -4.23
C ILE A 220 16.04 12.11 -5.59
N LEU A 221 14.98 11.34 -5.82
CA LEU A 221 14.77 10.57 -7.06
C LEU A 221 14.90 11.40 -8.35
N PRO A 222 14.28 12.58 -8.47
CA PRO A 222 14.44 13.39 -9.67
C PRO A 222 15.91 13.79 -9.90
N LYS A 223 16.66 14.08 -8.83
CA LYS A 223 18.09 14.45 -8.92
C LYS A 223 18.94 13.26 -9.39
N ILE A 224 18.69 12.08 -8.84
CA ILE A 224 19.40 10.84 -9.22
C ILE A 224 19.10 10.47 -10.68
N SER A 225 17.86 10.63 -11.10
CA SER A 225 17.45 10.39 -12.49
C SER A 225 18.18 11.32 -13.46
N ASN A 226 18.35 12.59 -13.10
CA ASN A 226 19.10 13.56 -13.90
C ASN A 226 20.60 13.21 -14.02
N LEU A 227 21.16 12.44 -13.07
CA LEU A 227 22.52 11.90 -13.12
C LEU A 227 22.64 10.63 -13.98
N GLY A 228 21.56 10.22 -14.69
CA GLY A 228 21.55 9.04 -15.53
C GLY A 228 21.47 7.70 -14.77
N ILE A 229 21.17 7.74 -13.47
CA ILE A 229 20.96 6.54 -12.66
C ILE A 229 19.47 6.18 -12.70
N GLY A 230 19.13 5.26 -13.57
CA GLY A 230 17.75 4.77 -13.72
C GLY A 230 17.29 3.92 -12.52
N THR A 231 15.96 3.85 -12.34
CA THR A 231 15.29 3.10 -11.28
C THR A 231 15.75 1.64 -11.18
N MET A 232 16.00 0.98 -12.32
CA MET A 232 16.49 -0.41 -12.35
C MET A 232 17.89 -0.58 -11.74
N LYS A 233 18.78 0.40 -11.93
CA LYS A 233 20.11 0.39 -11.29
C LYS A 233 19.98 0.53 -9.77
N LEU A 234 19.12 1.45 -9.30
CA LEU A 234 18.87 1.63 -7.86
C LEU A 234 18.31 0.36 -7.22
N MET A 235 17.36 -0.30 -7.86
CA MET A 235 16.83 -1.57 -7.38
C MET A 235 17.89 -2.68 -7.37
N LYS A 236 18.72 -2.77 -8.39
CA LYS A 236 19.79 -3.78 -8.49
C LYS A 236 20.80 -3.68 -7.35
N PHE A 237 21.14 -2.46 -6.90
CA PHE A 237 22.04 -2.24 -5.77
C PHE A 237 21.31 -2.31 -4.42
N GLY A 238 20.07 -1.84 -4.34
CA GLY A 238 19.28 -1.85 -3.11
C GLY A 238 18.84 -3.24 -2.66
N LEU A 239 18.54 -4.13 -3.61
CA LEU A 239 18.11 -5.51 -3.32
C LEU A 239 19.09 -6.29 -2.42
N PRO A 240 20.39 -6.40 -2.74
CA PRO A 240 21.34 -7.13 -1.90
C PRO A 240 21.45 -6.52 -0.50
N ILE A 241 21.39 -5.19 -0.38
CA ILE A 241 21.46 -4.49 0.91
C ILE A 241 20.23 -4.81 1.76
N SER A 242 19.03 -4.82 1.14
CA SER A 242 17.79 -5.20 1.80
C SER A 242 17.82 -6.65 2.30
N TYR A 243 18.27 -7.58 1.49
CA TYR A 243 18.39 -8.99 1.92
C TYR A 243 19.46 -9.19 2.98
N LEU A 244 20.58 -8.47 2.90
CA LEU A 244 21.60 -8.50 3.94
C LEU A 244 21.06 -8.00 5.28
N SER A 245 20.28 -6.90 5.28
CA SER A 245 19.67 -6.40 6.51
C SER A 245 18.63 -7.36 7.09
N LEU A 246 17.86 -8.07 6.25
CA LEU A 246 16.95 -9.13 6.69
C LEU A 246 17.72 -10.33 7.26
N LEU A 247 18.82 -10.73 6.63
CA LEU A 247 19.67 -11.80 7.12
C LEU A 247 20.29 -11.46 8.49
N ILE A 248 20.68 -10.20 8.70
CA ILE A 248 21.16 -9.73 10.00
C ILE A 248 20.08 -9.89 11.08
N ILE A 249 18.81 -9.59 10.80
CA ILE A 249 17.70 -9.83 11.75
C ILE A 249 17.63 -11.32 12.13
N ILE A 250 17.69 -12.21 11.14
CA ILE A 250 17.58 -13.64 11.36
C ILE A 250 18.77 -14.16 12.20
N ILE A 251 19.99 -13.75 11.89
CA ILE A 251 21.20 -14.18 12.60
C ILE A 251 21.24 -13.60 14.02
N SER A 252 20.79 -12.37 14.22
CA SER A 252 20.77 -11.72 15.53
C SER A 252 19.76 -12.35 16.49
N GLY A 253 18.74 -13.06 15.99
CA GLY A 253 17.76 -13.79 16.80
C GLY A 253 17.12 -12.91 17.87
N GLU A 254 17.29 -13.29 19.13
CA GLU A 254 16.75 -12.57 20.30
C GLU A 254 17.31 -11.14 20.44
N ASN A 255 18.47 -10.86 19.91
CA ASN A 255 19.09 -9.52 19.94
C ASN A 255 18.53 -8.60 18.81
N ALA A 256 17.69 -9.12 17.90
CA ALA A 256 17.10 -8.35 16.81
C ALA A 256 15.89 -7.53 17.29
N GLY A 257 16.15 -6.36 17.85
CA GLY A 257 15.10 -5.40 18.26
C GLY A 257 14.73 -4.40 17.18
N ALA A 258 13.99 -3.35 17.57
CA ALA A 258 13.42 -2.33 16.69
C ALA A 258 14.41 -1.69 15.70
N ILE A 259 15.65 -1.45 16.13
CA ILE A 259 16.67 -0.82 15.26
C ILE A 259 16.99 -1.66 14.03
N HIS A 260 16.99 -2.97 14.14
CA HIS A 260 17.24 -3.88 13.03
C HIS A 260 16.13 -3.80 11.98
N PHE A 261 14.87 -3.74 12.43
CA PHE A 261 13.72 -3.55 11.54
C PHE A 261 13.71 -2.15 10.91
N ILE A 262 14.13 -1.11 11.63
CA ILE A 262 14.29 0.25 11.09
C ILE A 262 15.30 0.23 9.93
N ILE A 263 16.46 -0.40 10.10
CA ILE A 263 17.49 -0.53 9.07
C ILE A 263 16.94 -1.32 7.88
N TYR A 264 16.25 -2.44 8.15
CA TYR A 264 15.65 -3.26 7.10
C TYR A 264 14.63 -2.48 6.27
N ILE A 265 13.69 -1.78 6.90
CA ILE A 265 12.67 -0.99 6.20
C ILE A 265 13.33 0.16 5.42
N PHE A 266 14.27 0.88 6.01
CA PHE A 266 14.98 1.97 5.33
C PHE A 266 15.71 1.51 4.06
N THR A 267 16.41 0.39 4.14
CA THR A 267 17.14 -0.19 2.99
C THR A 267 16.20 -0.78 1.94
N SER A 268 15.03 -1.25 2.35
CA SER A 268 14.07 -1.92 1.49
C SER A 268 13.15 -0.95 0.74
N ILE A 269 13.00 0.29 1.18
CA ILE A 269 12.10 1.28 0.57
C ILE A 269 12.43 1.57 -0.90
N VAL A 270 13.69 1.45 -1.32
CA VAL A 270 14.10 1.58 -2.72
C VAL A 270 13.31 0.66 -3.65
N LEU A 271 12.81 -0.44 -3.13
CA LEU A 271 12.06 -1.44 -3.89
C LEU A 271 10.61 -1.03 -4.19
N SER A 272 10.09 -0.01 -3.48
CA SER A 272 8.80 0.61 -3.80
C SER A 272 8.80 1.26 -5.19
N LEU A 273 9.98 1.55 -5.74
CA LEU A 273 10.16 2.07 -7.10
C LEU A 273 9.77 1.05 -8.19
N THR A 274 9.58 -0.22 -7.85
CA THR A 274 9.18 -1.25 -8.82
C THR A 274 7.77 -0.96 -9.38
N GLN A 275 6.84 -0.49 -8.56
CA GLN A 275 5.49 -0.15 -9.04
C GLN A 275 5.47 0.93 -10.14
N PRO A 276 6.06 2.12 -9.94
CA PRO A 276 6.12 3.11 -11.02
C PRO A 276 6.96 2.63 -12.20
N ALA A 277 8.02 1.83 -12.00
CA ALA A 277 8.82 1.27 -13.10
C ALA A 277 7.98 0.34 -13.98
N VAL A 278 7.11 -0.49 -13.38
CA VAL A 278 6.15 -1.34 -14.11
C VAL A 278 5.17 -0.46 -14.90
N ALA A 279 4.57 0.54 -14.27
CA ALA A 279 3.61 1.42 -14.92
C ALA A 279 4.18 2.15 -16.12
N MET A 280 5.41 2.67 -16.01
CA MET A 280 6.09 3.44 -17.08
C MET A 280 6.49 2.57 -18.28
N ARG A 281 6.57 1.25 -18.14
CA ARG A 281 6.95 0.34 -19.23
C ARG A 281 5.80 0.01 -20.17
N PHE A 282 4.57 0.18 -19.72
CA PHE A 282 3.38 -0.10 -20.51
C PHE A 282 2.77 1.18 -21.09
N SER A 283 2.09 1.03 -22.25
CA SER A 283 1.29 2.11 -22.81
C SER A 283 0.24 2.63 -21.80
N THR A 284 -0.23 3.85 -21.99
CA THR A 284 -1.22 4.47 -21.11
C THR A 284 -2.47 3.61 -20.94
N SER A 285 -2.88 2.89 -21.97
CA SER A 285 -4.04 2.00 -21.96
C SER A 285 -3.85 0.71 -21.14
N LEU A 286 -2.60 0.27 -20.94
CA LEU A 286 -2.25 -0.93 -20.17
C LEU A 286 -1.66 -0.63 -18.79
N ALA A 287 -1.27 0.61 -18.52
CA ALA A 287 -0.56 0.93 -17.27
C ALA A 287 -1.44 0.74 -16.02
N GLY A 288 -2.74 1.01 -16.08
CA GLY A 288 -3.68 0.68 -14.99
C GLY A 288 -3.75 -0.83 -14.73
N LYS A 289 -3.88 -1.62 -15.80
CA LYS A 289 -3.92 -3.08 -15.72
C LYS A 289 -2.60 -3.68 -15.23
N SER A 290 -1.45 -3.12 -15.63
CA SER A 290 -0.14 -3.57 -15.15
C SER A 290 0.08 -3.26 -13.68
N LEU A 291 -0.33 -2.08 -13.21
CA LEU A 291 -0.27 -1.69 -11.81
C LEU A 291 -1.15 -2.57 -10.92
N THR A 292 -2.41 -2.79 -11.32
CA THR A 292 -3.33 -3.64 -10.54
C THR A 292 -2.88 -5.10 -10.52
N SER A 293 -2.33 -5.62 -11.62
CA SER A 293 -1.73 -6.96 -11.68
C SER A 293 -0.51 -7.07 -10.75
N PHE A 294 0.38 -6.06 -10.75
CA PHE A 294 1.53 -6.05 -9.87
C PHE A 294 1.13 -5.95 -8.39
N ASN A 295 0.15 -5.10 -8.10
CA ASN A 295 -0.38 -4.93 -6.76
C ASN A 295 -1.05 -6.22 -6.22
N LEU A 296 -1.73 -6.96 -7.10
CA LEU A 296 -2.27 -8.29 -6.76
C LEU A 296 -1.16 -9.23 -6.25
N LEU A 297 0.01 -9.25 -6.91
CA LEU A 297 1.15 -10.07 -6.50
C LEU A 297 1.63 -9.71 -5.09
N ILE A 298 1.73 -8.41 -4.78
CA ILE A 298 2.16 -7.93 -3.46
C ILE A 298 1.22 -8.44 -2.37
N PHE A 299 -0.08 -8.26 -2.56
CA PHE A 299 -1.06 -8.61 -1.53
C PHE A 299 -1.31 -10.11 -1.42
N LEU A 300 -1.15 -10.87 -2.50
CA LEU A 300 -1.16 -12.33 -2.42
C LEU A 300 -0.03 -12.85 -1.53
N CYS A 301 1.20 -12.37 -1.70
CA CYS A 301 2.31 -12.78 -0.83
C CYS A 301 2.10 -12.37 0.64
N THR A 302 1.48 -11.21 0.88
CA THR A 302 1.19 -10.78 2.26
C THR A 302 0.11 -11.63 2.92
N PHE A 303 -0.78 -12.24 2.10
CA PHE A 303 -1.84 -13.12 2.60
C PHE A 303 -1.32 -14.52 2.97
N PHE A 304 -0.44 -15.09 2.15
CA PHE A 304 0.19 -16.41 2.38
C PHE A 304 1.42 -16.32 3.29
#